data_d7c21ba516bdd80f944111f20281e34e
#
_entry.id   d7c21ba516bdd80f944111f20281e34e
#
_cell.length_a   1.000
_cell.length_b   1.000
_cell.length_c   1.000
_cell.angle_alpha   90.00
_cell.angle_beta   90.00
_cell.angle_gamma   90.00
#
_symmetry.space_group_name_H-M   'P 1'
#
loop_
_entity.id
_entity.type
_entity.pdbx_description
1 polymer ?
#
loop_
_entity_poly.entity_id
_entity_poly.type
_entity_poly.pdbx_seq_one_letter_code
_entity_poly.pdbx_strand_id
1 'polypeptide(L)'
;MEEPLEQTISARQLGAAFSGCFLGAGYVSGREMWQFFGRFGPVGWLGLCLSIALLGGAGLLLLTMVRRTGRHELSFLMVPWQCPALRHLLALFSVLLLFGVVTIMTAGTGAALHQAFGLPPWLCGLLFALLIAALSLSGLRGMISIFSFAAPALVLCTVGLGAGALLLLPACPPPAFQGGVGWLPSAMAFSAYNMFSAVAILAPLGRQVPPRCTPRGIGLGCTMLFMVAAQILLVLNH
;
A
#
# COMPACT_ATOMS: atom_id res chain seq x y z
N MET A 1 8.34 31.18 -22.70
CA MET A 1 7.44 30.00 -22.52
C MET A 1 7.63 29.62 -21.07
N GLU A 2 6.76 30.19 -20.20
CA GLU A 2 6.82 29.93 -18.74
C GLU A 2 6.44 28.47 -18.53
N GLU A 3 7.36 27.69 -17.95
CA GLU A 3 7.03 26.36 -17.44
C GLU A 3 5.88 26.50 -16.45
N PRO A 4 4.77 25.74 -16.57
CA PRO A 4 3.69 25.80 -15.60
C PRO A 4 4.26 25.43 -14.24
N LEU A 5 4.10 26.31 -13.25
CA LEU A 5 4.48 26.13 -11.86
C LEU A 5 4.12 24.71 -11.43
N GLU A 6 5.13 23.86 -11.27
CA GLU A 6 4.92 22.50 -10.75
C GLU A 6 4.28 22.63 -9.37
N GLN A 7 2.98 22.34 -9.30
CA GLN A 7 2.26 22.38 -8.03
C GLN A 7 2.92 21.40 -7.07
N THR A 8 3.53 21.96 -6.04
CA THR A 8 4.22 21.18 -5.02
C THR A 8 3.22 20.34 -4.22
N ILE A 9 3.48 19.04 -4.15
CA ILE A 9 2.66 18.09 -3.39
C ILE A 9 2.79 18.39 -1.89
N SER A 10 1.65 18.56 -1.23
CA SER A 10 1.61 18.78 0.22
C SER A 10 1.96 17.51 1.01
N ALA A 11 2.36 17.67 2.28
CA ALA A 11 2.63 16.54 3.17
C ALA A 11 1.40 15.63 3.35
N ARG A 12 0.19 16.17 3.36
CA ARG A 12 -1.06 15.41 3.46
C ARG A 12 -1.30 14.55 2.22
N GLN A 13 -1.12 15.11 1.03
CA GLN A 13 -1.24 14.38 -0.22
C GLN A 13 -0.21 13.27 -0.35
N LEU A 14 1.04 13.55 0.07
CA LEU A 14 2.08 12.52 0.12
C LEU A 14 1.72 11.41 1.10
N GLY A 15 1.22 11.74 2.30
CA GLY A 15 0.81 10.75 3.29
C GLY A 15 -0.33 9.87 2.79
N ALA A 16 -1.33 10.46 2.16
CA ALA A 16 -2.43 9.73 1.54
C ALA A 16 -1.97 8.84 0.37
N ALA A 17 -1.09 9.36 -0.51
CA ALA A 17 -0.51 8.57 -1.59
C ALA A 17 0.34 7.42 -1.05
N PHE A 18 1.17 7.68 -0.04
CA PHE A 18 2.00 6.66 0.60
C PHE A 18 1.15 5.56 1.23
N SER A 19 0.16 5.91 2.07
CA SER A 19 -0.72 4.91 2.67
C SER A 19 -1.57 4.19 1.62
N GLY A 20 -2.06 4.90 0.60
CA GLY A 20 -2.86 4.33 -0.48
C GLY A 20 -2.12 3.27 -1.31
N CYS A 21 -0.79 3.36 -1.43
CA CYS A 21 0.02 2.33 -2.09
C CYS A 21 -0.08 0.97 -1.41
N PHE A 22 -0.32 0.93 -0.11
CA PHE A 22 -0.31 -0.29 0.70
C PHE A 22 -1.70 -0.76 1.11
N LEU A 23 -2.68 0.15 1.23
CA LEU A 23 -4.05 -0.15 1.64
C LEU A 23 -4.82 -0.85 0.50
N GLY A 24 -4.42 -2.06 0.16
CA GLY A 24 -5.09 -2.92 -0.81
C GLY A 24 -6.18 -3.79 -0.18
N ALA A 25 -6.89 -4.55 -1.03
CA ALA A 25 -7.97 -5.43 -0.60
C ALA A 25 -7.53 -6.50 0.41
N GLY A 26 -6.32 -7.06 0.26
CA GLY A 26 -5.74 -8.02 1.21
C GLY A 26 -5.49 -7.41 2.58
N TYR A 27 -5.05 -6.16 2.61
CA TYR A 27 -4.81 -5.40 3.84
C TYR A 27 -6.13 -5.13 4.58
N VAL A 28 -7.11 -4.56 3.87
CA VAL A 28 -8.39 -4.15 4.47
C VAL A 28 -9.25 -5.35 4.87
N SER A 29 -9.20 -6.46 4.13
CA SER A 29 -9.91 -7.70 4.49
C SER A 29 -9.33 -8.40 5.72
N GLY A 30 -8.21 -7.94 6.26
CA GLY A 30 -7.51 -8.56 7.37
C GLY A 30 -6.72 -9.82 7.03
N ARG A 31 -6.86 -10.37 5.82
CA ARG A 31 -6.19 -11.60 5.41
C ARG A 31 -4.67 -11.49 5.48
N GLU A 32 -4.11 -10.40 4.94
CA GLU A 32 -2.67 -10.15 5.01
C GLU A 32 -2.23 -9.87 6.45
N MET A 33 -3.02 -9.12 7.20
CA MET A 33 -2.70 -8.84 8.62
C MET A 33 -2.64 -10.10 9.44
N TRP A 34 -3.56 -11.03 9.23
CA TRP A 34 -3.51 -12.34 9.86
C TRP A 34 -2.30 -13.16 9.40
N GLN A 35 -2.08 -13.26 8.10
CA GLN A 35 -1.02 -14.09 7.52
C GLN A 35 0.39 -13.64 7.91
N PHE A 36 0.64 -12.34 7.97
CA PHE A 36 1.97 -11.81 8.25
C PHE A 36 2.21 -11.49 9.72
N PHE A 37 1.16 -11.19 10.49
CA PHE A 37 1.30 -10.75 11.87
C PHE A 37 0.40 -11.49 12.85
N GLY A 38 -0.91 -11.58 12.60
CA GLY A 38 -1.89 -12.08 13.55
C GLY A 38 -1.61 -13.51 14.03
N ARG A 39 -1.20 -14.40 13.14
CA ARG A 39 -0.87 -15.79 13.45
C ARG A 39 0.25 -15.97 14.48
N PHE A 40 1.07 -14.95 14.71
CA PHE A 40 2.16 -14.99 15.69
C PHE A 40 1.72 -14.46 17.06
N GLY A 41 0.48 -14.06 17.23
CA GLY A 41 -0.05 -13.55 18.49
C GLY A 41 0.62 -12.26 18.95
N PRO A 42 0.97 -12.13 20.26
CA PRO A 42 1.56 -10.90 20.79
C PRO A 42 2.85 -10.46 20.10
N VAL A 43 3.65 -11.42 19.63
CA VAL A 43 4.92 -11.13 18.92
C VAL A 43 4.69 -10.54 17.53
N GLY A 44 3.53 -10.81 16.92
CA GLY A 44 3.12 -10.22 15.66
C GLY A 44 3.04 -8.68 15.70
N TRP A 45 2.76 -8.09 16.85
CA TRP A 45 2.78 -6.64 17.05
C TRP A 45 4.17 -6.03 16.85
N LEU A 46 5.22 -6.73 17.31
CA LEU A 46 6.62 -6.32 17.06
C LEU A 46 6.91 -6.38 15.56
N GLY A 47 6.41 -7.42 14.89
CA GLY A 47 6.50 -7.55 13.43
C GLY A 47 5.81 -6.40 12.68
N LEU A 48 4.63 -6.00 13.12
CA LEU A 48 3.91 -4.85 12.56
C LEU A 48 4.70 -3.56 12.75
N CYS A 49 5.15 -3.26 13.96
CA CYS A 49 5.95 -2.07 14.25
C CYS A 49 7.23 -2.03 13.39
N LEU A 50 7.94 -3.15 13.29
CA LEU A 50 9.12 -3.27 12.44
C LEU A 50 8.79 -3.02 10.97
N SER A 51 7.70 -3.60 10.47
CA SER A 51 7.28 -3.41 9.07
C SER A 51 6.95 -1.95 8.77
N ILE A 52 6.21 -1.26 9.63
CA ILE A 52 5.91 0.16 9.45
C ILE A 52 7.19 1.01 9.49
N ALA A 53 8.13 0.70 10.38
CA ALA A 53 9.42 1.39 10.42
C ALA A 53 10.25 1.15 9.15
N LEU A 54 10.27 -0.08 8.64
CA LEU A 54 10.96 -0.44 7.39
C LEU A 54 10.32 0.25 6.18
N LEU A 55 8.99 0.25 6.07
CA LEU A 55 8.27 0.92 4.98
C LEU A 55 8.51 2.44 5.01
N GLY A 56 8.44 3.06 6.19
CA GLY A 56 8.70 4.49 6.36
C GLY A 56 10.15 4.84 6.03
N GLY A 57 11.12 4.08 6.54
CA GLY A 57 12.54 4.26 6.24
C GLY A 57 12.84 4.09 4.75
N ALA A 58 12.31 3.03 4.12
CA ALA A 58 12.48 2.78 2.69
C ALA A 58 11.81 3.87 1.83
N GLY A 59 10.62 4.35 2.22
CA GLY A 59 9.96 5.47 1.56
C GLY A 59 10.76 6.77 1.61
N LEU A 60 11.31 7.11 2.79
CA LEU A 60 12.20 8.27 2.96
C LEU A 60 13.47 8.13 2.12
N LEU A 61 14.08 6.95 2.14
CA LEU A 61 15.30 6.66 1.37
C LEU A 61 15.00 6.79 -0.13
N LEU A 62 13.93 6.17 -0.63
CA LEU A 62 13.52 6.21 -2.02
C LEU A 62 13.33 7.65 -2.52
N LEU A 63 12.52 8.46 -1.83
CA LEU A 63 12.26 9.84 -2.23
C LEU A 63 13.52 10.71 -2.18
N THR A 64 14.44 10.41 -1.25
CA THR A 64 15.72 11.09 -1.16
C THR A 64 16.64 10.68 -2.31
N MET A 65 16.70 9.40 -2.65
CA MET A 65 17.47 8.90 -3.79
C MET A 65 16.99 9.46 -5.12
N VAL A 66 15.66 9.44 -5.36
CA VAL A 66 15.06 10.02 -6.58
C VAL A 66 15.42 11.49 -6.73
N ARG A 67 15.38 12.27 -5.66
CA ARG A 67 15.76 13.69 -5.69
C ARG A 67 17.26 13.90 -5.99
N ARG A 68 18.13 13.08 -5.40
CA ARG A 68 19.57 13.21 -5.61
C ARG A 68 20.02 12.74 -6.99
N THR A 69 19.42 11.66 -7.50
CA THR A 69 19.81 11.06 -8.79
C THR A 69 19.07 11.64 -9.99
N GLY A 70 17.90 12.23 -9.76
CA GLY A 70 17.00 12.68 -10.82
C GLY A 70 16.36 11.55 -11.64
N ARG A 71 16.58 10.29 -11.26
CA ARG A 71 16.09 9.09 -11.96
C ARG A 71 14.88 8.54 -11.24
N HIS A 72 13.85 8.15 -12.00
CA HIS A 72 12.60 7.62 -11.45
C HIS A 72 12.27 6.22 -11.96
N GLU A 73 13.11 5.66 -12.81
CA GLU A 73 12.90 4.30 -13.30
C GLU A 73 13.23 3.29 -12.21
N LEU A 74 12.30 2.38 -11.94
CA LEU A 74 12.43 1.31 -10.96
C LEU A 74 13.73 0.50 -11.16
N SER A 75 14.03 0.18 -12.42
CA SER A 75 15.20 -0.59 -12.80
C SER A 75 16.52 0.07 -12.40
N PHE A 76 16.60 1.41 -12.47
CA PHE A 76 17.78 2.16 -12.04
C PHE A 76 17.90 2.31 -10.53
N LEU A 77 16.78 2.35 -9.83
CA LEU A 77 16.76 2.48 -8.38
C LEU A 77 17.12 1.17 -7.68
N MET A 78 16.77 0.04 -8.29
CA MET A 78 17.04 -1.29 -7.72
C MET A 78 18.39 -1.89 -8.12
N VAL A 79 18.93 -1.54 -9.30
CA VAL A 79 20.19 -2.07 -9.81
C VAL A 79 21.19 -0.94 -10.02
N PRO A 80 22.03 -0.64 -9.04
CA PRO A 80 23.06 0.38 -9.18
C PRO A 80 24.17 -0.03 -10.17
N TRP A 81 24.30 -1.32 -10.48
CA TRP A 81 25.30 -1.85 -11.42
C TRP A 81 24.84 -1.73 -12.87
N GLN A 82 25.80 -1.46 -13.77
CA GLN A 82 25.54 -1.27 -15.21
C GLN A 82 25.36 -2.62 -15.93
N CYS A 83 24.44 -3.43 -15.48
CA CYS A 83 24.12 -4.70 -16.12
C CYS A 83 22.77 -4.58 -16.86
N PRO A 84 22.77 -4.36 -18.21
CA PRO A 84 21.54 -4.12 -18.96
C PRO A 84 20.59 -5.33 -18.93
N ALA A 85 21.13 -6.54 -18.97
CA ALA A 85 20.31 -7.76 -18.91
C ALA A 85 19.50 -7.85 -17.61
N LEU A 86 20.12 -7.55 -16.46
CA LEU A 86 19.46 -7.58 -15.17
C LEU A 86 18.37 -6.49 -15.04
N ARG A 87 18.59 -5.33 -15.63
CA ARG A 87 17.56 -4.27 -15.69
C ARG A 87 16.35 -4.68 -16.49
N HIS A 88 16.56 -5.27 -17.68
CA HIS A 88 15.45 -5.74 -18.51
C HIS A 88 14.67 -6.86 -17.81
N LEU A 89 15.35 -7.79 -17.15
CA LEU A 89 14.72 -8.85 -16.38
C LEU A 89 13.87 -8.29 -15.23
N LEU A 90 14.41 -7.34 -14.47
CA LEU A 90 13.68 -6.68 -13.38
C LEU A 90 12.50 -5.84 -13.88
N ALA A 91 12.67 -5.14 -15.01
CA ALA A 91 11.57 -4.40 -15.62
C ALA A 91 10.44 -5.34 -16.06
N LEU A 92 10.77 -6.44 -16.73
CA LEU A 92 9.79 -7.45 -17.13
C LEU A 92 9.09 -8.07 -15.89
N PHE A 93 9.87 -8.46 -14.88
CA PHE A 93 9.33 -9.00 -13.63
C PHE A 93 8.38 -8.00 -12.95
N SER A 94 8.76 -6.71 -12.91
CA SER A 94 7.91 -5.65 -12.34
C SER A 94 6.59 -5.51 -13.08
N VAL A 95 6.62 -5.51 -14.41
CA VAL A 95 5.41 -5.43 -15.24
C VAL A 95 4.49 -6.64 -14.98
N LEU A 96 5.05 -7.84 -14.99
CA LEU A 96 4.29 -9.06 -14.74
C LEU A 96 3.68 -9.07 -13.33
N LEU A 97 4.45 -8.64 -12.33
CA LEU A 97 3.98 -8.56 -10.95
C LEU A 97 2.84 -7.56 -10.80
N LEU A 98 3.01 -6.34 -11.33
CA LEU A 98 1.98 -5.29 -11.27
C LEU A 98 0.72 -5.70 -12.05
N PHE A 99 0.89 -6.34 -13.21
CA PHE A 99 -0.23 -6.89 -13.96
C PHE A 99 -0.99 -7.95 -13.16
N GLY A 100 -0.26 -8.86 -12.50
CA GLY A 100 -0.84 -9.85 -11.60
C GLY A 100 -1.63 -9.21 -10.45
N VAL A 101 -1.08 -8.17 -9.83
CA VAL A 101 -1.77 -7.42 -8.76
C VAL A 101 -3.06 -6.79 -9.28
N VAL A 102 -3.04 -6.11 -10.43
CA VAL A 102 -4.24 -5.51 -11.04
C VAL A 102 -5.29 -6.58 -11.33
N THR A 103 -4.87 -7.73 -11.88
CA THR A 103 -5.79 -8.85 -12.19
C THR A 103 -6.46 -9.39 -10.93
N ILE A 104 -5.69 -9.63 -9.86
CA ILE A 104 -6.22 -10.12 -8.58
C ILE A 104 -7.18 -9.10 -7.97
N MET A 105 -6.83 -7.81 -7.98
CA MET A 105 -7.67 -6.74 -7.43
C MET A 105 -8.97 -6.59 -8.22
N THR A 106 -8.90 -6.68 -9.55
CA THR A 106 -10.08 -6.62 -10.41
C THR A 106 -11.03 -7.81 -10.17
N ALA A 107 -10.47 -9.02 -10.07
CA ALA A 107 -11.25 -10.23 -9.77
C ALA A 107 -11.88 -10.15 -8.36
N GLY A 108 -11.11 -9.70 -7.36
CA GLY A 108 -11.59 -9.53 -5.99
C GLY A 108 -12.72 -8.50 -5.89
N THR A 109 -12.58 -7.36 -6.57
CA THR A 109 -13.63 -6.34 -6.64
C THR A 109 -14.88 -6.86 -7.35
N GLY A 110 -14.70 -7.60 -8.44
CA GLY A 110 -15.80 -8.27 -9.14
C GLY A 110 -16.57 -9.23 -8.25
N ALA A 111 -15.88 -10.06 -7.46
CA ALA A 111 -16.49 -10.97 -6.51
C ALA A 111 -17.21 -10.23 -5.36
N ALA A 112 -16.62 -9.18 -4.82
CA ALA A 112 -17.23 -8.38 -3.76
C ALA A 112 -18.52 -7.68 -4.22
N LEU A 113 -18.51 -7.09 -5.41
CA LEU A 113 -19.69 -6.46 -6.00
C LEU A 113 -20.79 -7.49 -6.35
N HIS A 114 -20.39 -8.68 -6.78
CA HIS A 114 -21.33 -9.78 -6.97
C HIS A 114 -22.06 -10.15 -5.66
N GLN A 115 -21.31 -10.28 -4.56
CA GLN A 115 -21.89 -10.56 -3.25
C GLN A 115 -22.82 -9.44 -2.76
N ALA A 116 -22.46 -8.18 -3.02
CA ALA A 116 -23.23 -7.04 -2.53
C ALA A 116 -24.51 -6.76 -3.36
N PHE A 117 -24.45 -6.93 -4.68
CA PHE A 117 -25.48 -6.49 -5.62
C PHE A 117 -26.07 -7.62 -6.48
N GLY A 118 -25.56 -8.84 -6.40
CA GLY A 118 -26.01 -9.96 -7.23
C GLY A 118 -25.65 -9.86 -8.72
N LEU A 119 -24.83 -8.87 -9.10
CA LEU A 119 -24.42 -8.67 -10.50
C LEU A 119 -23.42 -9.74 -10.95
N PRO A 120 -23.36 -10.09 -12.25
CA PRO A 120 -22.38 -11.06 -12.75
C PRO A 120 -20.94 -10.62 -12.44
N PRO A 121 -20.07 -11.49 -11.86
CA PRO A 121 -18.71 -11.11 -11.44
C PRO A 121 -17.84 -10.56 -12.58
N TRP A 122 -18.01 -11.12 -13.80
CA TRP A 122 -17.27 -10.68 -14.97
C TRP A 122 -17.62 -9.23 -15.37
N LEU A 123 -18.91 -8.86 -15.28
CA LEU A 123 -19.38 -7.50 -15.58
C LEU A 123 -18.84 -6.49 -14.57
N CYS A 124 -18.88 -6.83 -13.28
CA CYS A 124 -18.33 -5.98 -12.22
C CYS A 124 -16.82 -5.81 -12.37
N GLY A 125 -16.09 -6.88 -12.67
CA GLY A 125 -14.66 -6.83 -12.96
C GLY A 125 -14.34 -5.97 -14.18
N LEU A 126 -15.10 -6.11 -15.27
CA LEU A 126 -14.93 -5.30 -16.47
C LEU A 126 -15.17 -3.81 -16.20
N LEU A 127 -16.25 -3.46 -15.51
CA LEU A 127 -16.55 -2.07 -15.14
C LEU A 127 -15.44 -1.47 -14.26
N PHE A 128 -14.93 -2.24 -13.32
CA PHE A 128 -13.81 -1.80 -12.48
C PHE A 128 -12.52 -1.64 -13.27
N ALA A 129 -12.21 -2.55 -14.20
CA ALA A 129 -11.05 -2.43 -15.08
C ALA A 129 -11.14 -1.18 -15.98
N LEU A 130 -12.31 -0.90 -16.55
CA LEU A 130 -12.55 0.31 -17.34
C LEU A 130 -12.41 1.58 -16.50
N LEU A 131 -12.90 1.56 -15.26
CA LEU A 131 -12.73 2.66 -14.32
C LEU A 131 -11.25 2.92 -14.03
N ILE A 132 -10.47 1.88 -13.73
CA ILE A 132 -9.02 2.00 -13.51
C ILE A 132 -8.33 2.55 -14.76
N ALA A 133 -8.67 2.05 -15.94
CA ALA A 133 -8.11 2.53 -17.20
C ALA A 133 -8.41 4.03 -17.41
N ALA A 134 -9.66 4.44 -17.20
CA ALA A 134 -10.05 5.85 -17.29
C ALA A 134 -9.32 6.74 -16.29
N LEU A 135 -9.20 6.28 -15.04
CA LEU A 135 -8.44 6.99 -13.99
C LEU A 135 -6.95 7.07 -14.32
N SER A 136 -6.38 6.04 -14.92
CA SER A 136 -4.98 6.03 -15.38
C SER A 136 -4.70 7.09 -16.43
N LEU A 137 -5.68 7.43 -17.28
CA LEU A 137 -5.55 8.51 -18.26
C LEU A 137 -5.43 9.90 -17.63
N SER A 138 -5.88 10.08 -16.39
CA SER A 138 -5.72 11.34 -15.66
C SER A 138 -4.29 11.59 -15.16
N GLY A 139 -3.41 10.63 -15.35
CA GLY A 139 -2.00 10.71 -14.99
C GLY A 139 -1.74 10.78 -13.48
N LEU A 140 -0.52 11.14 -13.13
CA LEU A 140 -0.04 11.15 -11.74
C LEU A 140 -0.84 12.09 -10.83
N ARG A 141 -1.28 13.23 -11.36
CA ARG A 141 -2.09 14.20 -10.58
C ARG A 141 -3.46 13.65 -10.22
N GLY A 142 -4.13 12.98 -11.17
CA GLY A 142 -5.40 12.32 -10.91
C GLY A 142 -5.27 11.23 -9.85
N MET A 143 -4.22 10.42 -9.92
CA MET A 143 -3.92 9.40 -8.90
C MET A 143 -3.76 10.00 -7.50
N ILE A 144 -2.97 11.09 -7.36
CA ILE A 144 -2.76 11.76 -6.06
C ILE A 144 -4.09 12.30 -5.52
N SER A 145 -4.92 12.89 -6.37
CA SER A 145 -6.24 13.40 -5.98
C SER A 145 -7.12 12.29 -5.43
N ILE A 146 -7.15 11.16 -6.12
CA ILE A 146 -7.92 9.98 -5.70
C ILE A 146 -7.41 9.44 -4.37
N PHE A 147 -6.11 9.25 -4.21
CA PHE A 147 -5.53 8.78 -2.95
C PHE A 147 -5.76 9.76 -1.81
N SER A 148 -5.73 11.07 -2.07
CA SER A 148 -5.98 12.10 -1.05
C SER A 148 -7.38 12.02 -0.45
N PHE A 149 -8.35 11.50 -1.20
CA PHE A 149 -9.71 11.27 -0.73
C PHE A 149 -9.93 9.82 -0.27
N ALA A 150 -9.53 8.85 -1.09
CA ALA A 150 -9.82 7.44 -0.87
C ALA A 150 -9.08 6.87 0.35
N ALA A 151 -7.81 7.22 0.56
CA ALA A 151 -7.05 6.67 1.68
C ALA A 151 -7.60 7.11 3.06
N PRO A 152 -7.88 8.41 3.33
CA PRO A 152 -8.52 8.80 4.59
C PRO A 152 -9.92 8.22 4.76
N ALA A 153 -10.73 8.17 3.69
CA ALA A 153 -12.06 7.57 3.73
C ALA A 153 -12.01 6.09 4.11
N LEU A 154 -11.07 5.34 3.51
CA LEU A 154 -10.86 3.93 3.80
C LEU A 154 -10.38 3.71 5.25
N VAL A 155 -9.48 4.57 5.77
CA VAL A 155 -9.06 4.53 7.17
C VAL A 155 -10.25 4.73 8.09
N LEU A 156 -11.07 5.73 7.84
CA LEU A 156 -12.27 6.01 8.65
C LEU A 156 -13.27 4.86 8.62
N CYS A 157 -13.57 4.32 7.43
CA CYS A 157 -14.46 3.17 7.28
C CYS A 157 -13.92 1.93 8.02
N THR A 158 -12.63 1.61 7.86
CA THR A 158 -12.03 0.44 8.49
C THR A 158 -12.01 0.57 10.00
N VAL A 159 -11.62 1.74 10.53
CA VAL A 159 -11.61 2.00 11.97
C VAL A 159 -13.04 1.99 12.53
N GLY A 160 -14.00 2.58 11.83
CA GLY A 160 -15.41 2.56 12.24
C GLY A 160 -16.00 1.16 12.29
N LEU A 161 -15.78 0.36 11.24
CA LEU A 161 -16.24 -1.04 11.19
C LEU A 161 -15.56 -1.89 12.27
N GLY A 162 -14.25 -1.73 12.46
CA GLY A 162 -13.52 -2.46 13.48
C GLY A 162 -13.95 -2.08 14.90
N ALA A 163 -14.18 -0.80 15.17
CA ALA A 163 -14.73 -0.36 16.45
C ALA A 163 -16.14 -0.93 16.68
N GLY A 164 -16.99 -0.92 15.64
CA GLY A 164 -18.30 -1.56 15.69
C GLY A 164 -18.23 -3.06 15.97
N ALA A 165 -17.29 -3.76 15.33
CA ALA A 165 -17.08 -5.19 15.57
C ALA A 165 -16.67 -5.48 17.02
N LEU A 166 -15.73 -4.72 17.58
CA LEU A 166 -15.28 -4.87 18.98
C LEU A 166 -16.37 -4.57 20.00
N LEU A 167 -17.33 -3.69 19.67
CA LEU A 167 -18.39 -3.30 20.60
C LEU A 167 -19.63 -4.20 20.50
N LEU A 168 -19.93 -4.75 19.33
CA LEU A 168 -21.19 -5.45 19.05
C LEU A 168 -21.06 -6.96 18.95
N LEU A 169 -19.86 -7.48 18.63
CA LEU A 169 -19.63 -8.91 18.51
C LEU A 169 -19.11 -9.48 19.83
N PRO A 170 -19.55 -10.70 20.21
CA PRO A 170 -19.01 -11.38 21.37
C PRO A 170 -17.54 -11.76 21.12
N ALA A 171 -16.72 -11.68 22.18
CA ALA A 171 -15.34 -12.13 22.10
C ALA A 171 -15.28 -13.63 21.78
N CYS A 172 -14.48 -13.99 20.77
CA CYS A 172 -14.21 -15.38 20.44
C CYS A 172 -12.93 -15.86 21.13
N PRO A 173 -12.80 -17.17 21.44
CA PRO A 173 -11.56 -17.68 21.97
C PRO A 173 -10.42 -17.40 20.96
N PRO A 174 -9.27 -16.93 21.45
CA PRO A 174 -8.17 -16.56 20.55
C PRO A 174 -7.75 -17.76 19.69
N PRO A 175 -7.50 -17.57 18.40
CA PRO A 175 -7.06 -18.64 17.54
C PRO A 175 -5.69 -19.16 17.99
N ALA A 176 -5.38 -20.42 17.65
CA ALA A 176 -4.09 -21.01 17.97
C ALA A 176 -2.94 -20.24 17.27
N PHE A 177 -2.05 -19.66 18.05
CA PHE A 177 -0.92 -18.90 17.54
C PHE A 177 0.25 -19.81 17.15
N GLN A 178 0.91 -19.47 16.03
CA GLN A 178 2.17 -20.09 15.65
C GLN A 178 3.30 -19.36 16.39
N GLY A 179 3.75 -19.90 17.51
CA GLY A 179 4.91 -19.36 18.22
C GLY A 179 6.21 -19.51 17.42
N GLY A 180 7.25 -18.74 17.79
CA GLY A 180 8.59 -18.87 17.24
C GLY A 180 9.13 -17.61 16.55
N VAL A 181 10.32 -17.71 15.97
CA VAL A 181 11.05 -16.59 15.33
C VAL A 181 10.54 -16.23 13.92
N GLY A 182 9.53 -16.91 13.41
CA GLY A 182 8.97 -16.71 12.07
C GLY A 182 8.37 -15.31 11.82
N TRP A 183 8.08 -14.55 12.87
CA TRP A 183 7.56 -13.19 12.76
C TRP A 183 8.53 -12.21 12.08
N LEU A 184 9.85 -12.39 12.31
CA LEU A 184 10.87 -11.51 11.74
C LEU A 184 10.97 -11.63 10.21
N PRO A 185 11.22 -12.83 9.61
CA PRO A 185 11.19 -12.97 8.17
C PRO A 185 9.82 -12.63 7.56
N SER A 186 8.72 -12.86 8.28
CA SER A 186 7.37 -12.47 7.83
C SER A 186 7.24 -10.94 7.70
N ALA A 187 7.70 -10.18 8.70
CA ALA A 187 7.70 -8.72 8.66
C ALA A 187 8.61 -8.17 7.54
N MET A 188 9.77 -8.78 7.33
CA MET A 188 10.68 -8.40 6.24
C MET A 188 10.07 -8.68 4.87
N ALA A 189 9.47 -9.85 4.67
CA ALA A 189 8.81 -10.23 3.42
C ALA A 189 7.63 -9.29 3.12
N PHE A 190 6.79 -8.98 4.13
CA PHE A 190 5.71 -8.02 4.01
C PHE A 190 6.20 -6.65 3.55
N SER A 191 7.26 -6.13 4.19
CA SER A 191 7.82 -4.84 3.85
C SER A 191 8.44 -4.81 2.46
N ALA A 192 9.15 -5.88 2.09
CA ALA A 192 9.83 -5.98 0.80
C ALA A 192 8.85 -5.98 -0.39
N TYR A 193 7.83 -6.85 -0.37
CA TYR A 193 6.89 -6.94 -1.48
C TYR A 193 6.02 -5.69 -1.61
N ASN A 194 5.60 -5.11 -0.48
CA ASN A 194 4.84 -3.88 -0.46
C ASN A 194 5.66 -2.70 -1.00
N MET A 195 6.91 -2.56 -0.55
CA MET A 195 7.79 -1.49 -1.03
C MET A 195 8.09 -1.63 -2.52
N PHE A 196 8.24 -2.85 -3.02
CA PHE A 196 8.44 -3.10 -4.44
C PHE A 196 7.29 -2.54 -5.29
N SER A 197 6.04 -2.76 -4.86
CA SER A 197 4.86 -2.22 -5.54
C SER A 197 4.77 -0.69 -5.40
N ALA A 198 5.12 -0.15 -4.25
CA ALA A 198 5.03 1.28 -3.96
C ALA A 198 6.06 2.12 -4.74
N VAL A 199 7.24 1.57 -5.07
CA VAL A 199 8.27 2.30 -5.82
C VAL A 199 7.74 2.84 -7.14
N ALA A 200 6.91 2.07 -7.85
CA ALA A 200 6.32 2.49 -9.13
C ALA A 200 5.48 3.78 -9.01
N ILE A 201 4.84 3.99 -7.87
CA ILE A 201 3.98 5.16 -7.60
C ILE A 201 4.77 6.28 -6.93
N LEU A 202 5.63 5.95 -5.96
CA LEU A 202 6.34 6.95 -5.17
C LEU A 202 7.53 7.57 -5.90
N ALA A 203 8.22 6.82 -6.77
CA ALA A 203 9.39 7.33 -7.47
C ALA A 203 9.07 8.55 -8.34
N PRO A 204 8.01 8.57 -9.17
CA PRO A 204 7.63 9.76 -9.93
C PRO A 204 7.26 10.97 -9.05
N LEU A 205 6.77 10.73 -7.81
CA LEU A 205 6.41 11.80 -6.86
C LEU A 205 7.64 12.50 -6.27
N GLY A 206 8.78 11.84 -6.25
CA GLY A 206 9.98 12.32 -5.56
C GLY A 206 10.46 13.71 -5.99
N ARG A 207 10.18 14.13 -7.23
CA ARG A 207 10.50 15.48 -7.74
C ARG A 207 9.50 16.55 -7.32
N GLN A 208 8.24 16.18 -7.15
CA GLN A 208 7.13 17.12 -6.88
C GLN A 208 6.95 17.40 -5.38
N VAL A 209 7.64 16.64 -4.52
CA VAL A 209 7.55 16.76 -3.07
C VAL A 209 8.71 17.59 -2.51
N PRO A 210 8.45 18.72 -1.83
CA PRO A 210 9.50 19.48 -1.15
C PRO A 210 10.21 18.66 -0.07
N PRO A 211 11.54 18.83 0.13
CA PRO A 211 12.29 18.09 1.15
C PRO A 211 11.69 18.20 2.55
N ARG A 212 11.17 19.37 2.90
CA ARG A 212 10.55 19.64 4.22
C ARG A 212 9.23 18.88 4.44
N CYS A 213 8.52 18.56 3.37
CA CYS A 213 7.23 17.85 3.43
C CYS A 213 7.41 16.33 3.47
N THR A 214 8.55 15.81 3.03
CA THR A 214 8.79 14.36 2.92
C THR A 214 8.67 13.62 4.25
N PRO A 215 9.40 13.99 5.33
CA PRO A 215 9.32 13.23 6.58
C PRO A 215 7.93 13.33 7.22
N ARG A 216 7.29 14.51 7.12
CA ARG A 216 5.91 14.69 7.61
C ARG A 216 4.90 13.85 6.84
N GLY A 217 5.01 13.83 5.50
CA GLY A 217 4.11 13.04 4.65
C GLY A 217 4.27 11.55 4.88
N ILE A 218 5.49 11.03 4.87
CA ILE A 218 5.75 9.61 5.17
C ILE A 218 5.30 9.26 6.58
N GLY A 219 5.57 10.10 7.59
CA GLY A 219 5.08 9.90 8.95
C GLY A 219 3.56 9.80 9.03
N LEU A 220 2.82 10.71 8.39
CA LEU A 220 1.36 10.65 8.30
C LEU A 220 0.87 9.35 7.63
N GLY A 221 1.50 8.95 6.53
CA GLY A 221 1.15 7.69 5.86
C GLY A 221 1.42 6.46 6.72
N CYS A 222 2.56 6.40 7.41
CA CYS A 222 2.88 5.34 8.38
C CYS A 222 1.85 5.29 9.53
N THR A 223 1.43 6.45 10.02
CA THR A 223 0.39 6.52 11.08
C THR A 223 -0.94 5.95 10.58
N MET A 224 -1.37 6.32 9.36
CA MET A 224 -2.59 5.76 8.75
C MET A 224 -2.50 4.24 8.58
N LEU A 225 -1.38 3.73 8.07
CA LEU A 225 -1.14 2.29 7.93
C LEU A 225 -1.17 1.57 9.28
N PHE A 226 -0.49 2.12 10.27
CA PHE A 226 -0.46 1.54 11.61
C PHE A 226 -1.86 1.51 12.25
N MET A 227 -2.64 2.59 12.14
CA MET A 227 -4.01 2.64 12.68
C MET A 227 -4.89 1.54 12.09
N VAL A 228 -4.88 1.37 10.76
CA VAL A 228 -5.69 0.33 10.09
C VAL A 228 -5.20 -1.06 10.49
N ALA A 229 -3.90 -1.31 10.43
CA ALA A 229 -3.33 -2.62 10.77
C ALA A 229 -3.59 -3.00 12.24
N ALA A 230 -3.37 -2.05 13.17
CA ALA A 230 -3.61 -2.26 14.59
C ALA A 230 -5.08 -2.57 14.87
N GLN A 231 -5.99 -1.81 14.26
CA GLN A 231 -7.43 -2.05 14.39
C GLN A 231 -7.83 -3.44 13.87
N ILE A 232 -7.32 -3.85 12.72
CA ILE A 232 -7.60 -5.17 12.15
C ILE A 232 -7.05 -6.27 13.07
N LEU A 233 -5.81 -6.13 13.57
CA LEU A 233 -5.23 -7.11 14.49
C LEU A 233 -5.99 -7.18 15.81
N LEU A 234 -6.50 -6.06 16.33
CA LEU A 234 -7.35 -6.04 17.52
C LEU A 234 -8.64 -6.83 17.27
N VAL A 235 -9.32 -6.61 16.15
CA VAL A 235 -10.55 -7.33 15.79
C VAL A 235 -10.28 -8.82 15.58
N LEU A 236 -9.17 -9.19 14.95
CA LEU A 236 -8.81 -10.60 14.71
C LEU A 236 -8.41 -11.35 16.00
N ASN A 237 -8.03 -10.65 17.05
CA ASN A 237 -7.66 -11.22 18.35
C ASN A 237 -8.77 -11.08 19.41
N HIS A 238 -9.91 -10.48 19.04
CA HIS A 238 -11.09 -10.33 19.91
C HIS A 238 -11.96 -11.56 19.86
#